data_0d2927aad6a064e9e8bba100ae609da0
#
_entry.id   0d2927aad6a064e9e8bba100ae609da0
#
_cell.length_a   1.000
_cell.length_b   1.000
_cell.length_c   1.000
_cell.angle_alpha   90.00
_cell.angle_beta   90.00
_cell.angle_gamma   90.00
#
_symmetry.space_group_name_H-M   'P 1'
#
loop_
_entity.id
_entity.type
_entity.pdbx_description
1 polymer ?
#
loop_
_entity_poly.entity_id
_entity_poly.type
_entity_poly.pdbx_seq_one_letter_code
_entity_poly.pdbx_strand_id
1 'polypeptide(L)'
;MVMNNKKKLVILGGGVGSMAAAWQLTSQPNWQDIYDSITVYQMGWRLGGKGASGRGDHARIQEHGLHIWLGFYDNAFDVMQNAYPMLDRPPGSPLATWTDAFKKHSYIVIAQNYNGKWYPWSFDFPENSSVPGYGAITPTLWQYILRLIDFFIKHFRDTGMKLYVERAIESDEHQSAIARLNHFVETKLAGLEIGAKTLAQNLLLVIETYVKNLSERASGPTEDDHQQIIWLLKELHASIERHLKEKINFDLEIYRFVVVMDLAVTIAIGLLRDRVLFRPDKLDSLDQEDFREWLARHEAFDETVSCDLLRGFYDLVFAYHNGDTDRPSFAAGTAIRCLFRILFSYKGAIFWKMQAGMGDTVFAPLYLALKKRGVGFKFFHRVQRLGLSADKKSIKTICIARQATVNGEEYDPFVRVNDLDCWPATPNYCQLQEGQALQDQNIDLESFYTTWKDVEEITLQSETDFDDVVFGISLASVPYLCRELLTDPKWQAMANKVETTRTMAFQV
;
A
#
# COMPACT_ATOMS: atom_id res chain seq x y z
N MET A 1 46.65 12.97 11.34
CA MET A 1 45.21 13.20 11.18
C MET A 1 44.83 12.61 9.82
N VAL A 2 44.11 11.50 9.81
CA VAL A 2 43.51 10.99 8.58
C VAL A 2 42.39 11.99 8.28
N MET A 3 42.52 12.78 7.23
CA MET A 3 41.40 13.57 6.75
C MET A 3 40.33 12.57 6.31
N ASN A 4 39.28 12.47 7.11
CA ASN A 4 38.10 11.67 6.78
C ASN A 4 37.42 12.42 5.63
N ASN A 5 37.72 12.06 4.38
CA ASN A 5 37.09 12.67 3.22
C ASN A 5 35.60 12.31 3.28
N LYS A 6 34.74 13.31 3.56
CA LYS A 6 33.31 13.14 3.54
C LYS A 6 32.86 12.72 2.14
N LYS A 7 31.85 11.88 2.09
CA LYS A 7 31.32 11.31 0.84
C LYS A 7 30.35 12.28 0.14
N LYS A 8 30.20 12.11 -1.14
CA LYS A 8 29.19 12.75 -1.96
C LYS A 8 28.15 11.71 -2.38
N LEU A 9 26.87 11.95 -2.06
CA LEU A 9 25.78 11.08 -2.43
C LEU A 9 24.97 11.68 -3.56
N VAL A 10 24.76 10.91 -4.61
CA VAL A 10 23.87 11.24 -5.72
C VAL A 10 22.61 10.39 -5.66
N ILE A 11 21.45 11.04 -5.74
CA ILE A 11 20.14 10.40 -5.81
C ILE A 11 19.55 10.66 -7.19
N LEU A 12 19.22 9.60 -7.91
CA LEU A 12 18.72 9.66 -9.27
C LEU A 12 17.20 9.50 -9.29
N GLY A 13 16.50 10.57 -9.70
CA GLY A 13 15.03 10.66 -9.69
C GLY A 13 14.47 11.20 -8.37
N GLY A 14 13.36 11.92 -8.43
CA GLY A 14 12.69 12.59 -7.31
C GLY A 14 11.37 11.94 -6.89
N GLY A 15 11.21 10.63 -7.08
CA GLY A 15 10.04 9.88 -6.65
C GLY A 15 10.04 9.60 -5.13
N VAL A 16 8.98 8.96 -4.63
CA VAL A 16 8.77 8.71 -3.19
C VAL A 16 9.93 7.94 -2.55
N GLY A 17 10.50 6.95 -3.23
CA GLY A 17 11.64 6.17 -2.72
C GLY A 17 12.89 7.03 -2.52
N SER A 18 13.19 7.91 -3.48
CA SER A 18 14.30 8.87 -3.41
C SER A 18 14.13 9.85 -2.26
N MET A 19 12.92 10.42 -2.15
CA MET A 19 12.63 11.39 -1.10
C MET A 19 12.67 10.74 0.29
N ALA A 20 12.16 9.51 0.43
CA ALA A 20 12.26 8.73 1.66
C ALA A 20 13.72 8.41 2.03
N ALA A 21 14.55 8.04 1.05
CA ALA A 21 15.99 7.80 1.27
C ALA A 21 16.71 9.07 1.73
N ALA A 22 16.50 10.20 1.04
CA ALA A 22 17.06 11.49 1.45
C ALA A 22 16.61 11.90 2.86
N TRP A 23 15.31 11.71 3.16
CA TRP A 23 14.75 11.99 4.46
C TRP A 23 15.40 11.16 5.56
N GLN A 24 15.47 9.83 5.38
CA GLN A 24 16.03 8.92 6.38
C GLN A 24 17.52 9.19 6.64
N LEU A 25 18.29 9.43 5.59
CA LEU A 25 19.71 9.76 5.72
C LEU A 25 19.92 11.08 6.49
N THR A 26 19.18 12.11 6.14
CA THR A 26 19.30 13.43 6.77
C THR A 26 18.61 13.55 8.12
N SER A 27 17.88 12.54 8.54
CA SER A 27 17.31 12.44 9.89
C SER A 27 18.34 11.99 10.94
N GLN A 28 19.50 11.46 10.52
CA GLN A 28 20.58 11.11 11.41
C GLN A 28 21.30 12.41 11.86
N PRO A 29 21.50 12.62 13.18
CA PRO A 29 22.08 13.88 13.68
C PRO A 29 23.46 14.22 13.12
N ASN A 30 24.21 13.20 12.72
CA ASN A 30 25.59 13.31 12.23
C ASN A 30 25.75 13.01 10.74
N TRP A 31 24.68 13.10 9.93
CA TRP A 31 24.76 12.80 8.51
C TRP A 31 25.81 13.65 7.78
N GLN A 32 26.00 14.91 8.20
CA GLN A 32 26.99 15.84 7.66
C GLN A 32 28.42 15.49 8.03
N ASP A 33 28.63 14.58 8.98
CA ASP A 33 29.97 14.03 9.27
C ASP A 33 30.35 12.93 8.27
N ILE A 34 29.34 12.31 7.65
CA ILE A 34 29.48 11.23 6.67
C ILE A 34 29.47 11.79 5.24
N TYR A 35 28.51 12.67 4.95
CA TYR A 35 28.32 13.22 3.61
C TYR A 35 28.63 14.73 3.58
N ASP A 36 29.45 15.13 2.60
CA ASP A 36 29.71 16.52 2.25
C ASP A 36 28.48 17.10 1.49
N SER A 37 27.89 16.30 0.63
CA SER A 37 26.71 16.68 -0.14
C SER A 37 25.78 15.50 -0.42
N ILE A 38 24.47 15.78 -0.46
CA ILE A 38 23.44 14.90 -1.00
C ILE A 38 22.73 15.67 -2.10
N THR A 39 22.79 15.18 -3.34
CA THR A 39 22.20 15.87 -4.51
C THR A 39 21.20 14.97 -5.22
N VAL A 40 19.98 15.47 -5.41
CA VAL A 40 18.92 14.81 -6.19
C VAL A 40 18.91 15.34 -7.61
N TYR A 41 19.07 14.47 -8.59
CA TYR A 41 18.94 14.78 -10.00
C TYR A 41 17.55 14.35 -10.51
N GLN A 42 16.79 15.32 -11.03
CA GLN A 42 15.41 15.11 -11.45
C GLN A 42 15.19 15.52 -12.90
N MET A 43 14.59 14.63 -13.67
CA MET A 43 14.08 14.94 -15.01
C MET A 43 12.86 15.86 -14.91
N GLY A 44 12.78 16.89 -15.75
CA GLY A 44 11.68 17.86 -15.71
C GLY A 44 11.78 18.84 -14.53
N TRP A 45 10.65 19.38 -14.13
CA TRP A 45 10.56 20.56 -13.25
C TRP A 45 9.95 20.32 -11.87
N ARG A 46 9.47 19.10 -11.58
CA ARG A 46 8.77 18.78 -10.34
C ARG A 46 9.21 17.44 -9.77
N LEU A 47 8.99 17.27 -8.46
CA LEU A 47 9.19 16.00 -7.78
C LEU A 47 7.90 15.17 -7.75
N GLY A 48 8.05 13.90 -7.40
CA GLY A 48 6.93 13.00 -7.15
C GLY A 48 6.94 11.75 -8.04
N GLY A 49 7.49 11.82 -9.24
CA GLY A 49 7.42 10.70 -10.18
C GLY A 49 5.97 10.28 -10.42
N LYS A 50 5.60 9.03 -10.12
CA LYS A 50 4.21 8.54 -10.25
C LYS A 50 3.24 9.14 -9.24
N GLY A 51 3.71 9.81 -8.20
CA GLY A 51 2.92 10.55 -7.22
C GLY A 51 2.88 12.05 -7.49
N ALA A 52 3.43 12.53 -8.61
CA ALA A 52 3.39 13.94 -8.97
C ALA A 52 1.96 14.37 -9.32
N SER A 53 1.60 15.60 -8.93
CA SER A 53 0.33 16.23 -9.29
C SER A 53 0.53 17.22 -10.44
N GLY A 54 -0.44 17.29 -11.33
CA GLY A 54 -0.56 18.33 -12.34
C GLY A 54 -1.67 19.31 -12.01
N ARG A 55 -1.82 20.33 -12.87
CA ARG A 55 -2.91 21.30 -12.78
C ARG A 55 -3.47 21.59 -14.16
N GLY A 56 -4.78 21.54 -14.26
CA GLY A 56 -5.52 21.94 -15.44
C GLY A 56 -6.04 23.38 -15.31
N ASP A 57 -7.06 23.71 -16.10
CA ASP A 57 -7.73 25.00 -16.09
C ASP A 57 -8.20 25.37 -14.68
N HIS A 58 -8.13 26.65 -14.34
CA HIS A 58 -8.47 27.18 -13.03
C HIS A 58 -7.71 26.54 -11.85
N ALA A 59 -6.48 26.08 -12.10
CA ALA A 59 -5.62 25.38 -11.14
C ALA A 59 -6.23 24.07 -10.60
N ARG A 60 -7.17 23.44 -11.33
CA ARG A 60 -7.78 22.17 -10.98
C ARG A 60 -6.68 21.10 -10.85
N ILE A 61 -6.69 20.39 -9.72
CA ILE A 61 -5.72 19.32 -9.44
C ILE A 61 -5.96 18.15 -10.41
N GLN A 62 -4.88 17.66 -11.00
CA GLN A 62 -4.85 16.47 -11.85
C GLN A 62 -3.84 15.49 -11.29
N GLU A 63 -4.28 14.25 -11.07
CA GLU A 63 -3.46 13.19 -10.52
C GLU A 63 -3.20 12.10 -11.56
N HIS A 64 -2.03 11.46 -11.48
CA HIS A 64 -1.68 10.36 -12.38
C HIS A 64 -2.44 9.06 -12.10
N GLY A 65 -3.26 9.04 -11.07
CA GLY A 65 -4.06 7.91 -10.63
C GLY A 65 -4.65 8.15 -9.25
N LEU A 66 -5.24 7.11 -8.66
CA LEU A 66 -5.77 7.16 -7.32
C LEU A 66 -4.62 7.17 -6.30
N HIS A 67 -4.44 8.26 -5.59
CA HIS A 67 -3.49 8.39 -4.50
C HIS A 67 -4.20 8.23 -3.16
N ILE A 68 -3.88 7.16 -2.43
CA ILE A 68 -4.50 6.80 -1.16
C ILE A 68 -3.46 6.78 -0.04
N TRP A 69 -3.83 7.33 1.12
CA TRP A 69 -3.10 7.13 2.36
C TRP A 69 -3.89 6.21 3.28
N LEU A 70 -3.31 5.06 3.59
CA LEU A 70 -3.89 4.06 4.46
C LEU A 70 -3.48 4.31 5.91
N GLY A 71 -4.40 4.14 6.85
CA GLY A 71 -4.14 4.42 8.27
C GLY A 71 -3.05 3.57 8.92
N PHE A 72 -2.51 2.56 8.22
CA PHE A 72 -1.37 1.77 8.67
C PHE A 72 -0.02 2.19 8.02
N TYR A 73 0.02 3.30 7.27
CA TYR A 73 1.25 3.82 6.67
C TYR A 73 2.11 4.57 7.71
N ASP A 74 2.45 3.90 8.80
CA ASP A 74 3.13 4.51 9.95
C ASP A 74 4.39 5.28 9.56
N ASN A 75 5.27 4.70 8.75
CA ASN A 75 6.51 5.37 8.33
C ASN A 75 6.23 6.62 7.48
N ALA A 76 5.22 6.59 6.63
CA ALA A 76 4.87 7.74 5.80
C ALA A 76 4.28 8.87 6.64
N PHE A 77 3.41 8.55 7.61
CA PHE A 77 2.88 9.53 8.55
C PHE A 77 3.96 10.10 9.47
N ASP A 78 4.89 9.28 9.96
CA ASP A 78 6.03 9.75 10.75
C ASP A 78 6.85 10.78 9.97
N VAL A 79 7.13 10.53 8.70
CA VAL A 79 7.81 11.50 7.82
C VAL A 79 7.03 12.81 7.73
N MET A 80 5.71 12.77 7.50
CA MET A 80 4.89 13.99 7.39
C MET A 80 4.80 14.74 8.72
N GLN A 81 4.63 14.04 9.84
CA GLN A 81 4.58 14.63 11.18
C GLN A 81 5.86 15.38 11.53
N ASN A 82 7.01 14.93 11.02
CA ASN A 82 8.29 15.59 11.23
C ASN A 82 8.63 16.62 10.15
N ALA A 83 8.12 16.49 8.92
CA ALA A 83 8.38 17.45 7.84
C ALA A 83 7.56 18.74 7.98
N TYR A 84 6.27 18.63 8.29
CA TYR A 84 5.38 19.80 8.40
C TYR A 84 5.84 20.87 9.40
N PRO A 85 6.27 20.54 10.63
CA PRO A 85 6.80 21.54 11.56
C PRO A 85 8.02 22.30 11.01
N MET A 86 8.83 21.67 10.15
CA MET A 86 9.98 22.33 9.53
C MET A 86 9.61 23.42 8.53
N LEU A 87 8.35 23.48 8.07
CA LEU A 87 7.91 24.47 7.09
C LEU A 87 7.71 25.86 7.71
N ASP A 88 7.57 25.94 9.03
CA ASP A 88 7.34 27.18 9.79
C ASP A 88 6.13 27.98 9.25
N ARG A 89 5.09 27.28 8.78
CA ARG A 89 3.89 27.93 8.26
C ARG A 89 3.11 28.61 9.38
N PRO A 90 2.64 29.85 9.17
CA PRO A 90 1.82 30.55 10.16
C PRO A 90 0.55 29.76 10.52
N PRO A 91 0.12 29.77 11.79
CA PRO A 91 -1.15 29.18 12.19
C PRO A 91 -2.32 29.75 11.36
N GLY A 92 -3.19 28.86 10.85
CA GLY A 92 -4.33 29.23 10.00
C GLY A 92 -4.02 29.40 8.50
N SER A 93 -2.73 29.29 8.09
CA SER A 93 -2.40 29.21 6.66
C SER A 93 -2.82 27.84 6.09
N PRO A 94 -3.04 27.74 4.77
CA PRO A 94 -3.39 26.48 4.14
C PRO A 94 -2.38 25.39 4.44
N LEU A 95 -2.88 24.22 4.86
CA LEU A 95 -2.07 23.05 5.23
C LEU A 95 -0.92 23.40 6.20
N ALA A 96 -1.22 24.19 7.24
CA ALA A 96 -0.22 24.60 8.23
C ALA A 96 0.40 23.40 8.96
N THR A 97 -0.40 22.38 9.21
CA THR A 97 0.00 21.15 9.91
C THR A 97 -0.28 19.91 9.08
N TRP A 98 0.33 18.79 9.45
CA TRP A 98 0.02 17.50 8.82
C TRP A 98 -1.45 17.10 9.03
N THR A 99 -2.09 17.49 10.14
CA THR A 99 -3.50 17.23 10.41
C THR A 99 -4.43 18.12 9.59
N ASP A 100 -3.94 19.23 9.05
CA ASP A 100 -4.67 20.01 8.06
C ASP A 100 -4.56 19.39 6.68
N ALA A 101 -3.42 18.80 6.37
CA ALA A 101 -3.16 18.17 5.07
C ALA A 101 -3.84 16.82 4.90
N PHE A 102 -4.04 16.07 6.00
CA PHE A 102 -4.63 14.72 5.98
C PHE A 102 -5.84 14.66 6.91
N LYS A 103 -6.99 14.33 6.37
CA LYS A 103 -8.24 14.16 7.13
C LYS A 103 -8.70 12.71 7.07
N LYS A 104 -9.23 12.22 8.19
CA LYS A 104 -9.80 10.88 8.31
C LYS A 104 -10.90 10.65 7.27
N HIS A 105 -10.94 9.45 6.72
CA HIS A 105 -11.97 9.02 5.79
C HIS A 105 -12.28 7.54 5.98
N SER A 106 -13.50 7.22 6.37
CA SER A 106 -13.90 5.89 6.84
C SER A 106 -14.90 5.20 5.91
N TYR A 107 -15.52 5.94 4.99
CA TYR A 107 -16.55 5.45 4.11
C TYR A 107 -16.00 5.05 2.74
N ILE A 108 -16.32 3.82 2.30
CA ILE A 108 -15.89 3.25 1.03
C ILE A 108 -17.10 2.67 0.32
N VAL A 109 -17.16 2.84 -1.00
CA VAL A 109 -18.17 2.20 -1.85
C VAL A 109 -17.48 1.40 -2.94
N ILE A 110 -17.87 0.15 -3.08
CA ILE A 110 -17.48 -0.71 -4.20
C ILE A 110 -18.70 -0.79 -5.15
N ALA A 111 -18.48 -0.57 -6.43
CA ALA A 111 -19.48 -0.83 -7.45
C ALA A 111 -19.57 -2.34 -7.68
N GLN A 112 -20.72 -2.92 -7.41
CA GLN A 112 -20.98 -4.35 -7.53
C GLN A 112 -21.95 -4.63 -8.67
N ASN A 113 -21.59 -5.56 -9.56
CA ASN A 113 -22.51 -6.10 -10.56
C ASN A 113 -23.21 -7.33 -9.99
N TYR A 114 -24.53 -7.27 -9.93
CA TYR A 114 -25.35 -8.39 -9.50
C TYR A 114 -26.50 -8.59 -10.47
N ASN A 115 -26.55 -9.75 -11.12
CA ASN A 115 -27.54 -10.08 -12.15
C ASN A 115 -27.63 -9.02 -13.28
N GLY A 116 -26.47 -8.50 -13.73
CA GLY A 116 -26.38 -7.52 -14.80
C GLY A 116 -26.74 -6.07 -14.41
N LYS A 117 -26.98 -5.80 -13.12
CA LYS A 117 -27.25 -4.45 -12.60
C LYS A 117 -26.17 -4.03 -11.62
N TRP A 118 -25.81 -2.74 -11.65
CA TRP A 118 -24.83 -2.15 -10.75
C TRP A 118 -25.48 -1.66 -9.47
N TYR A 119 -24.92 -2.04 -8.33
CA TYR A 119 -25.35 -1.65 -6.98
C TYR A 119 -24.16 -1.11 -6.19
N PRO A 120 -24.36 -0.07 -5.37
CA PRO A 120 -23.34 0.34 -4.42
C PRO A 120 -23.25 -0.67 -3.28
N TRP A 121 -22.02 -1.10 -2.97
CA TRP A 121 -21.73 -1.88 -1.77
C TRP A 121 -20.90 -1.01 -0.85
N SER A 122 -21.55 -0.46 0.17
CA SER A 122 -20.98 0.54 1.08
C SER A 122 -20.38 -0.12 2.32
N PHE A 123 -19.22 0.41 2.72
CA PHE A 123 -18.54 0.01 3.96
C PHE A 123 -18.25 1.28 4.77
N ASP A 124 -18.66 1.27 6.03
CA ASP A 124 -18.32 2.30 6.99
C ASP A 124 -17.44 1.67 8.08
N PHE A 125 -16.17 2.05 8.09
CA PHE A 125 -15.20 1.50 9.03
C PHE A 125 -15.12 2.37 10.28
N PRO A 126 -15.16 1.79 11.50
CA PRO A 126 -15.11 2.57 12.72
C PRO A 126 -13.80 3.33 12.85
N GLU A 127 -13.87 4.62 13.14
CA GLU A 127 -12.71 5.39 13.53
C GLU A 127 -12.20 4.98 14.91
N ASN A 128 -10.91 5.17 15.15
CA ASN A 128 -10.30 4.94 16.45
C ASN A 128 -9.45 6.14 16.89
N SER A 129 -9.04 6.15 18.15
CA SER A 129 -8.25 7.24 18.75
C SER A 129 -6.75 7.14 18.48
N SER A 130 -6.28 6.08 17.83
CA SER A 130 -4.86 5.89 17.55
C SER A 130 -4.39 6.90 16.50
N VAL A 131 -3.15 7.37 16.65
CA VAL A 131 -2.50 8.28 15.71
C VAL A 131 -1.53 7.49 14.84
N PRO A 132 -1.62 7.54 13.50
CA PRO A 132 -0.65 6.88 12.64
C PRO A 132 0.75 7.51 12.84
N GLY A 133 1.81 6.76 12.55
CA GLY A 133 3.20 7.23 12.72
C GLY A 133 3.84 6.83 14.05
N TYR A 134 3.07 6.45 15.06
CA TYR A 134 3.60 6.05 16.36
C TYR A 134 3.31 4.60 16.69
N GLY A 135 4.33 3.90 17.24
CA GLY A 135 4.19 2.62 17.92
C GLY A 135 3.53 1.53 17.05
N ALA A 136 4.18 1.11 15.99
CA ALA A 136 3.72 -0.01 15.16
C ALA A 136 3.91 -1.34 15.92
N ILE A 137 2.94 -1.71 16.77
CA ILE A 137 2.81 -3.09 17.21
C ILE A 137 2.07 -3.83 16.09
N THR A 138 2.81 -4.63 15.33
CA THR A 138 2.19 -5.51 14.34
C THR A 138 1.51 -6.64 15.09
N PRO A 139 0.16 -6.78 15.01
CA PRO A 139 -0.54 -7.88 15.63
C PRO A 139 -0.01 -9.22 15.12
N THR A 140 -0.02 -10.24 15.96
CA THR A 140 0.26 -11.61 15.52
C THR A 140 -0.84 -12.10 14.57
N LEU A 141 -0.57 -13.10 13.75
CA LEU A 141 -1.59 -13.69 12.86
C LEU A 141 -2.79 -14.21 13.65
N TRP A 142 -2.58 -14.73 14.86
CA TRP A 142 -3.66 -15.10 15.79
C TRP A 142 -4.55 -13.91 16.17
N GLN A 143 -3.95 -12.79 16.52
CA GLN A 143 -4.69 -11.56 16.83
C GLN A 143 -5.47 -11.06 15.61
N TYR A 144 -4.96 -11.26 14.39
CA TYR A 144 -5.70 -10.94 13.17
C TYR A 144 -6.91 -11.86 12.96
N ILE A 145 -6.78 -13.16 13.21
CA ILE A 145 -7.92 -14.10 13.13
C ILE A 145 -8.98 -13.74 14.17
N LEU A 146 -8.58 -13.46 15.41
CA LEU A 146 -9.53 -13.01 16.45
C LEU A 146 -10.27 -11.73 16.03
N ARG A 147 -9.55 -10.76 15.48
CA ARG A 147 -10.16 -9.52 14.99
C ARG A 147 -11.07 -9.75 13.78
N LEU A 148 -10.71 -10.66 12.91
CA LEU A 148 -11.55 -11.07 11.78
C LEU A 148 -12.86 -11.66 12.27
N ILE A 149 -12.81 -12.59 13.22
CA ILE A 149 -13.99 -13.21 13.84
C ILE A 149 -14.84 -12.15 14.54
N ASP A 150 -14.24 -11.28 15.36
CA ASP A 150 -14.92 -10.19 16.06
C ASP A 150 -15.57 -9.18 15.10
N PHE A 151 -14.88 -8.85 14.00
CA PHE A 151 -15.44 -8.00 12.94
C PHE A 151 -16.71 -8.61 12.34
N PHE A 152 -16.70 -9.92 12.03
CA PHE A 152 -17.88 -10.60 11.52
C PHE A 152 -19.01 -10.65 12.52
N ILE A 153 -18.73 -11.00 13.77
CA ILE A 153 -19.74 -11.03 14.83
C ILE A 153 -20.40 -9.66 15.00
N LYS A 154 -19.62 -8.59 15.04
CA LYS A 154 -20.14 -7.22 15.15
C LYS A 154 -20.95 -6.81 13.94
N HIS A 155 -20.45 -7.05 12.73
CA HIS A 155 -21.15 -6.70 11.50
C HIS A 155 -22.49 -7.42 11.34
N PHE A 156 -22.61 -8.64 11.90
CA PHE A 156 -23.85 -9.42 11.86
C PHE A 156 -24.71 -9.29 13.12
N ARG A 157 -24.19 -8.72 14.21
CA ARG A 157 -24.95 -8.48 15.46
C ARG A 157 -26.00 -7.39 15.29
N ASP A 158 -25.74 -6.37 14.51
CA ASP A 158 -26.64 -5.23 14.30
C ASP A 158 -27.90 -5.58 13.48
N THR A 159 -28.03 -6.79 12.99
CA THR A 159 -29.21 -7.29 12.31
C THR A 159 -30.20 -8.05 13.20
N GLY A 160 -30.17 -7.88 14.52
CA GLY A 160 -31.30 -8.16 15.40
C GLY A 160 -31.39 -9.52 16.06
N MET A 161 -30.29 -10.07 16.65
CA MET A 161 -30.42 -11.21 17.55
C MET A 161 -29.47 -11.16 18.75
N LYS A 162 -29.87 -10.46 19.78
CA LYS A 162 -29.47 -10.76 21.17
C LYS A 162 -30.37 -11.89 21.67
N LEU A 163 -29.87 -12.96 22.23
CA LEU A 163 -30.60 -13.67 23.30
C LEU A 163 -30.33 -15.16 23.55
N TYR A 164 -29.41 -15.87 22.92
CA TYR A 164 -29.33 -17.33 23.26
C TYR A 164 -28.00 -17.81 23.82
N VAL A 165 -26.91 -17.05 23.72
CA VAL A 165 -25.56 -17.57 24.05
C VAL A 165 -25.13 -17.26 25.48
N GLU A 166 -25.62 -16.20 26.11
CA GLU A 166 -25.26 -15.85 27.49
C GLU A 166 -25.71 -16.90 28.52
N ARG A 167 -26.73 -17.68 28.22
CA ARG A 167 -27.22 -18.76 29.13
C ARG A 167 -26.53 -20.11 28.99
N ALA A 168 -25.79 -20.35 27.91
CA ALA A 168 -25.13 -21.62 27.68
C ALA A 168 -23.71 -21.71 28.25
N ILE A 169 -23.12 -20.56 28.62
CA ILE A 169 -21.75 -20.48 29.11
C ILE A 169 -21.64 -20.59 30.64
N GLU A 170 -22.72 -20.38 31.36
CA GLU A 170 -22.71 -20.31 32.84
C GLU A 170 -22.83 -21.64 33.60
N SER A 171 -22.93 -22.79 32.95
CA SER A 171 -23.09 -24.06 33.65
C SER A 171 -22.00 -25.09 33.32
N ASP A 172 -21.20 -25.36 34.31
CA ASP A 172 -20.36 -26.52 34.61
C ASP A 172 -18.93 -26.66 34.11
N GLU A 173 -18.04 -26.67 35.10
CA GLU A 173 -16.61 -26.95 35.08
C GLU A 173 -16.31 -28.43 34.76
N HIS A 174 -15.60 -28.78 33.76
CA HIS A 174 -14.90 -30.04 33.47
C HIS A 174 -15.29 -30.90 32.27
N GLN A 175 -16.19 -30.48 31.41
CA GLN A 175 -16.21 -31.07 30.04
C GLN A 175 -15.44 -30.16 29.08
N SER A 176 -14.60 -30.74 28.22
CA SER A 176 -13.87 -29.95 27.20
C SER A 176 -14.88 -29.12 26.40
N ALA A 177 -14.55 -27.89 26.08
CA ALA A 177 -15.42 -27.00 25.29
C ALA A 177 -15.93 -27.69 24.02
N ILE A 178 -15.20 -28.65 23.50
CA ILE A 178 -15.47 -29.46 22.31
C ILE A 178 -16.54 -30.50 22.54
N ALA A 179 -16.53 -31.22 23.70
CA ALA A 179 -17.59 -32.19 24.00
C ALA A 179 -18.93 -31.47 24.17
N ARG A 180 -18.91 -30.25 24.73
CA ARG A 180 -20.10 -29.38 24.83
C ARG A 180 -20.56 -28.87 23.49
N LEU A 181 -19.60 -28.56 22.58
CA LEU A 181 -19.87 -28.11 21.24
C LEU A 181 -20.44 -29.25 20.38
N ASN A 182 -19.82 -30.42 20.39
CA ASN A 182 -20.34 -31.59 19.68
C ASN A 182 -21.76 -31.95 20.17
N HIS A 183 -21.97 -31.91 21.46
CA HIS A 183 -23.28 -32.12 22.04
C HIS A 183 -24.29 -31.01 21.66
N PHE A 184 -23.86 -29.75 21.58
CA PHE A 184 -24.70 -28.65 21.12
C PHE A 184 -25.04 -28.80 19.63
N VAL A 185 -24.04 -29.11 18.78
CA VAL A 185 -24.25 -29.37 17.34
C VAL A 185 -25.17 -30.55 17.11
N GLU A 186 -24.95 -31.69 17.82
CA GLU A 186 -25.75 -32.88 17.64
C GLU A 186 -27.17 -32.77 18.23
N THR A 187 -27.36 -32.11 19.37
CA THR A 187 -28.65 -32.09 20.07
C THR A 187 -29.51 -30.88 19.79
N LYS A 188 -28.93 -29.71 19.52
CA LYS A 188 -29.69 -28.48 19.30
C LYS A 188 -29.92 -28.14 17.83
N LEU A 189 -29.06 -28.63 16.92
CA LEU A 189 -29.21 -28.37 15.48
C LEU A 189 -30.09 -29.40 14.77
N ALA A 190 -30.23 -30.62 15.32
CA ALA A 190 -31.04 -31.67 14.71
C ALA A 190 -32.56 -31.46 14.82
N GLY A 191 -33.05 -30.47 15.59
CA GLY A 191 -34.47 -30.30 15.89
C GLY A 191 -35.06 -28.89 15.70
N LEU A 192 -34.31 -27.93 15.17
CA LEU A 192 -34.80 -26.55 15.03
C LEU A 192 -34.66 -26.09 13.57
N GLU A 193 -35.74 -25.56 12.98
CA GLU A 193 -35.70 -24.65 11.83
C GLU A 193 -35.05 -23.32 12.25
N ILE A 194 -33.79 -23.37 12.68
CA ILE A 194 -32.99 -22.20 12.96
C ILE A 194 -32.55 -21.67 11.59
N GLY A 195 -32.89 -20.44 11.25
CA GLY A 195 -32.44 -19.83 10.01
C GLY A 195 -30.93 -19.92 9.86
N ALA A 196 -30.45 -20.21 8.67
CA ALA A 196 -29.03 -20.44 8.35
C ALA A 196 -28.09 -19.33 8.86
N LYS A 197 -28.57 -18.08 8.94
CA LYS A 197 -27.86 -16.93 9.51
C LYS A 197 -27.60 -17.09 11.01
N THR A 198 -28.56 -17.59 11.75
CA THR A 198 -28.45 -17.84 13.19
C THR A 198 -27.47 -18.97 13.49
N LEU A 199 -27.46 -20.00 12.65
CA LEU A 199 -26.49 -21.09 12.75
C LEU A 199 -25.06 -20.63 12.54
N ALA A 200 -24.81 -19.84 11.49
CA ALA A 200 -23.51 -19.28 11.19
C ALA A 200 -23.01 -18.35 12.33
N GLN A 201 -23.90 -17.53 12.89
CA GLN A 201 -23.58 -16.67 14.04
C GLN A 201 -23.20 -17.46 15.28
N ASN A 202 -23.92 -18.54 15.60
CA ASN A 202 -23.62 -19.39 16.74
C ASN A 202 -22.29 -20.12 16.58
N LEU A 203 -21.99 -20.63 15.38
CA LEU A 203 -20.71 -21.27 15.09
C LEU A 203 -19.54 -20.29 15.20
N LEU A 204 -19.68 -19.06 14.69
CA LEU A 204 -18.67 -18.02 14.85
C LEU A 204 -18.39 -17.68 16.31
N LEU A 205 -19.43 -17.59 17.13
CA LEU A 205 -19.28 -17.29 18.56
C LEU A 205 -18.54 -18.41 19.30
N VAL A 206 -18.79 -19.65 18.92
CA VAL A 206 -18.08 -20.80 19.45
C VAL A 206 -16.62 -20.81 19.05
N ILE A 207 -16.33 -20.52 17.77
CA ILE A 207 -14.96 -20.40 17.26
C ILE A 207 -14.24 -19.28 18.00
N GLU A 208 -14.86 -18.10 18.18
CA GLU A 208 -14.30 -16.98 18.94
C GLU A 208 -13.91 -17.40 20.35
N THR A 209 -14.86 -18.00 21.09
CA THR A 209 -14.63 -18.42 22.45
C THR A 209 -13.51 -19.44 22.55
N TYR A 210 -13.46 -20.39 21.62
CA TYR A 210 -12.43 -21.42 21.58
C TYR A 210 -11.04 -20.82 21.29
N VAL A 211 -10.93 -20.01 20.25
CA VAL A 211 -9.66 -19.38 19.87
C VAL A 211 -9.17 -18.40 20.93
N LYS A 212 -10.08 -17.67 21.60
CA LYS A 212 -9.75 -16.79 22.72
C LYS A 212 -9.18 -17.57 23.89
N ASN A 213 -9.81 -18.65 24.30
CA ASN A 213 -9.33 -19.53 25.38
C ASN A 213 -7.96 -20.14 25.07
N LEU A 214 -7.67 -20.45 23.78
CA LEU A 214 -6.36 -20.93 23.34
C LEU A 214 -5.29 -19.84 23.40
N SER A 215 -5.64 -18.61 23.07
CA SER A 215 -4.70 -17.47 23.09
C SER A 215 -4.27 -17.08 24.52
N GLU A 216 -5.07 -17.44 25.52
CA GLU A 216 -4.81 -17.20 26.95
C GLU A 216 -3.96 -18.29 27.58
N ARG A 217 -3.78 -19.46 26.95
CA ARG A 217 -2.95 -20.54 27.45
C ARG A 217 -1.47 -20.20 27.40
N ALA A 218 -0.76 -20.38 28.50
CA ALA A 218 0.69 -20.11 28.58
C ALA A 218 1.54 -21.00 27.65
N SER A 219 1.06 -22.19 27.28
CA SER A 219 1.73 -23.12 26.35
C SER A 219 1.44 -22.85 24.88
N GLY A 220 0.55 -21.91 24.58
CA GLY A 220 0.03 -21.72 23.22
C GLY A 220 -0.85 -22.89 22.74
N PRO A 221 -1.42 -22.78 21.51
CA PRO A 221 -2.25 -23.84 20.93
C PRO A 221 -1.41 -25.05 20.49
N THR A 222 -1.97 -26.25 20.62
CA THR A 222 -1.38 -27.53 20.18
C THR A 222 -1.80 -27.89 18.77
N GLU A 223 -1.19 -28.91 18.16
CA GLU A 223 -1.62 -29.42 16.83
C GLU A 223 -3.07 -29.92 16.85
N ASP A 224 -3.49 -30.57 17.94
CA ASP A 224 -4.89 -31.06 18.10
C ASP A 224 -5.87 -29.87 18.15
N ASP A 225 -5.52 -28.79 18.83
CA ASP A 225 -6.33 -27.56 18.87
C ASP A 225 -6.54 -27.00 17.45
N HIS A 226 -5.52 -27.09 16.59
CA HIS A 226 -5.61 -26.61 15.21
C HIS A 226 -6.53 -27.44 14.35
N GLN A 227 -6.43 -28.77 14.44
CA GLN A 227 -7.31 -29.67 13.71
C GLN A 227 -8.77 -29.46 14.12
N GLN A 228 -9.01 -29.14 15.37
CA GLN A 228 -10.34 -28.84 15.87
C GLN A 228 -10.88 -27.51 15.34
N ILE A 229 -10.06 -26.46 15.29
CA ILE A 229 -10.46 -25.18 14.67
C ILE A 229 -10.76 -25.38 13.20
N ILE A 230 -9.91 -26.09 12.46
CA ILE A 230 -10.14 -26.41 11.05
C ILE A 230 -11.47 -27.16 10.88
N TRP A 231 -11.75 -28.14 11.71
CA TRP A 231 -13.01 -28.87 11.68
C TRP A 231 -14.22 -27.96 11.90
N LEU A 232 -14.17 -27.09 12.92
CA LEU A 232 -15.23 -26.10 13.20
C LEU A 232 -15.48 -25.14 12.05
N LEU A 233 -14.40 -24.63 11.45
CA LEU A 233 -14.47 -23.73 10.31
C LEU A 233 -15.05 -24.45 9.08
N LYS A 234 -14.71 -25.71 8.88
CA LYS A 234 -15.30 -26.53 7.80
C LYS A 234 -16.79 -26.78 8.01
N GLU A 235 -17.22 -27.05 9.23
CA GLU A 235 -18.66 -27.19 9.54
C GLU A 235 -19.42 -25.88 9.30
N LEU A 236 -18.82 -24.75 9.62
CA LEU A 236 -19.36 -23.42 9.30
C LEU A 236 -19.48 -23.25 7.77
N HIS A 237 -18.42 -23.56 7.04
CA HIS A 237 -18.38 -23.47 5.58
C HIS A 237 -19.44 -24.37 4.93
N ALA A 238 -19.52 -25.65 5.33
CA ALA A 238 -20.51 -26.58 4.84
C ALA A 238 -21.96 -26.17 5.22
N SER A 239 -22.14 -25.50 6.36
CA SER A 239 -23.45 -24.97 6.74
C SER A 239 -23.88 -23.80 5.85
N ILE A 240 -22.96 -22.89 5.53
CA ILE A 240 -23.20 -21.79 4.60
C ILE A 240 -23.57 -22.35 3.23
N GLU A 241 -22.82 -23.32 2.73
CA GLU A 241 -23.08 -23.98 1.45
C GLU A 241 -24.47 -24.59 1.39
N ARG A 242 -24.81 -25.45 2.35
CA ARG A 242 -26.09 -26.17 2.37
C ARG A 242 -27.33 -25.28 2.47
N HIS A 243 -27.26 -24.16 3.18
CA HIS A 243 -28.46 -23.38 3.54
C HIS A 243 -28.59 -22.06 2.78
N LEU A 244 -27.49 -21.50 2.28
CA LEU A 244 -27.47 -20.16 1.71
C LEU A 244 -27.04 -20.12 0.25
N LYS A 245 -26.24 -21.09 -0.23
CA LYS A 245 -25.67 -21.03 -1.58
C LYS A 245 -26.75 -20.98 -2.69
N GLU A 246 -27.84 -21.72 -2.56
CA GLU A 246 -28.94 -21.66 -3.54
C GLU A 246 -29.66 -20.29 -3.58
N LYS A 247 -29.59 -19.52 -2.50
CA LYS A 247 -30.28 -18.24 -2.38
C LYS A 247 -29.51 -17.05 -2.91
N ILE A 248 -28.22 -17.20 -3.17
CA ILE A 248 -27.34 -16.11 -3.62
C ILE A 248 -27.74 -15.49 -4.95
N ASN A 249 -28.43 -16.27 -5.81
CA ASN A 249 -28.88 -15.78 -7.11
C ASN A 249 -30.16 -14.93 -7.04
N PHE A 250 -30.86 -14.95 -5.90
CA PHE A 250 -32.17 -14.31 -5.71
C PHE A 250 -32.16 -13.17 -4.71
N ASP A 251 -31.12 -13.08 -3.85
CA ASP A 251 -31.03 -12.09 -2.79
C ASP A 251 -29.61 -11.52 -2.70
N LEU A 252 -29.47 -10.22 -2.98
CA LEU A 252 -28.20 -9.50 -2.98
C LEU A 252 -27.54 -9.46 -1.60
N GLU A 253 -28.33 -9.31 -0.52
CA GLU A 253 -27.77 -9.25 0.83
C GLU A 253 -27.27 -10.63 1.28
N ILE A 254 -27.98 -11.71 0.89
CA ILE A 254 -27.49 -13.06 1.11
C ILE A 254 -26.22 -13.31 0.30
N TYR A 255 -26.14 -12.88 -0.95
CA TYR A 255 -24.94 -12.97 -1.75
C TYR A 255 -23.76 -12.28 -1.04
N ARG A 256 -23.92 -11.03 -0.63
CA ARG A 256 -22.88 -10.25 0.09
C ARG A 256 -22.43 -10.95 1.35
N PHE A 257 -23.40 -11.47 2.12
CA PHE A 257 -23.11 -12.22 3.34
C PHE A 257 -22.29 -13.47 3.05
N VAL A 258 -22.70 -14.29 2.08
CA VAL A 258 -22.06 -15.57 1.74
C VAL A 258 -20.61 -15.34 1.30
N VAL A 259 -20.38 -14.42 0.34
CA VAL A 259 -19.01 -14.19 -0.18
C VAL A 259 -18.06 -13.65 0.88
N VAL A 260 -18.51 -12.78 1.78
CA VAL A 260 -17.68 -12.24 2.86
C VAL A 260 -17.37 -13.30 3.91
N MET A 261 -18.36 -14.12 4.28
CA MET A 261 -18.18 -15.21 5.23
C MET A 261 -17.27 -16.29 4.69
N ASP A 262 -17.50 -16.72 3.46
CA ASP A 262 -16.69 -17.74 2.81
C ASP A 262 -15.23 -17.27 2.65
N LEU A 263 -15.01 -16.04 2.21
CA LEU A 263 -13.68 -15.45 2.11
C LEU A 263 -12.93 -15.51 3.45
N ALA A 264 -13.59 -15.12 4.53
CA ALA A 264 -12.97 -15.13 5.85
C ALA A 264 -12.67 -16.53 6.37
N VAL A 265 -13.64 -17.44 6.25
CA VAL A 265 -13.50 -18.83 6.70
C VAL A 265 -12.40 -19.51 5.91
N THR A 266 -12.37 -19.32 4.60
CA THR A 266 -11.34 -19.89 3.72
C THR A 266 -9.95 -19.34 4.04
N ILE A 267 -9.80 -18.03 4.27
CA ILE A 267 -8.51 -17.47 4.71
C ILE A 267 -8.07 -18.09 6.04
N ALA A 268 -8.97 -18.24 7.01
CA ALA A 268 -8.64 -18.85 8.29
C ALA A 268 -8.23 -20.33 8.15
N ILE A 269 -8.97 -21.12 7.38
CA ILE A 269 -8.65 -22.52 7.07
C ILE A 269 -7.30 -22.62 6.36
N GLY A 270 -7.07 -21.79 5.36
CA GLY A 270 -5.83 -21.80 4.57
C GLY A 270 -4.60 -21.48 5.43
N LEU A 271 -4.66 -20.46 6.26
CA LEU A 271 -3.57 -20.09 7.18
C LEU A 271 -3.24 -21.19 8.20
N LEU A 272 -4.27 -21.93 8.65
CA LEU A 272 -4.09 -23.09 9.54
C LEU A 272 -3.49 -24.29 8.79
N ARG A 273 -4.02 -24.66 7.62
CA ARG A 273 -3.55 -25.80 6.81
C ARG A 273 -2.11 -25.59 6.32
N ASP A 274 -1.78 -24.39 5.88
CA ASP A 274 -0.43 -24.04 5.40
C ASP A 274 0.53 -23.76 6.56
N ARG A 275 0.06 -23.89 7.82
CA ARG A 275 0.84 -23.70 9.06
C ARG A 275 1.50 -22.32 9.18
N VAL A 276 0.95 -21.33 8.52
CA VAL A 276 1.48 -19.95 8.53
C VAL A 276 1.33 -19.31 9.90
N LEU A 277 0.30 -19.68 10.67
CA LEU A 277 0.06 -19.15 12.01
C LEU A 277 1.20 -19.44 12.99
N PHE A 278 1.94 -20.56 12.79
CA PHE A 278 3.07 -20.98 13.63
C PHE A 278 4.42 -20.54 13.09
N ARG A 279 4.46 -20.27 11.83
CA ARG A 279 5.64 -19.92 11.09
C ARG A 279 5.32 -18.69 10.23
N PRO A 280 5.27 -17.48 10.82
CA PRO A 280 4.97 -16.24 10.08
C PRO A 280 5.93 -16.00 8.91
N ASP A 281 7.15 -16.54 8.99
CA ASP A 281 8.13 -16.59 7.90
C ASP A 281 7.62 -17.37 6.68
N LYS A 282 6.70 -18.32 6.86
CA LYS A 282 6.05 -19.04 5.77
C LYS A 282 5.03 -18.22 4.98
N LEU A 283 4.58 -17.08 5.50
CA LEU A 283 3.67 -16.22 4.74
C LEU A 283 4.30 -15.79 3.42
N ASP A 284 5.61 -15.53 3.40
CA ASP A 284 6.34 -15.18 2.19
C ASP A 284 6.43 -16.36 1.19
N SER A 285 6.33 -17.61 1.65
CA SER A 285 6.31 -18.78 0.77
C SER A 285 5.01 -18.90 -0.04
N LEU A 286 3.91 -18.28 0.42
CA LEU A 286 2.65 -18.21 -0.30
C LEU A 286 2.72 -17.22 -1.48
N ASP A 287 3.74 -16.40 -1.57
CA ASP A 287 3.93 -15.45 -2.68
C ASP A 287 4.28 -16.13 -4.02
N GLN A 288 4.45 -17.46 -4.03
CA GLN A 288 4.63 -18.25 -5.25
C GLN A 288 3.30 -18.57 -5.96
N GLU A 289 2.16 -18.28 -5.33
CA GLU A 289 0.81 -18.60 -5.78
C GLU A 289 -0.04 -17.32 -5.84
N ASP A 290 -0.93 -17.22 -6.83
CA ASP A 290 -1.93 -16.13 -6.89
C ASP A 290 -2.97 -16.29 -5.77
N PHE A 291 -3.46 -15.16 -5.23
CA PHE A 291 -4.38 -15.19 -4.09
C PHE A 291 -5.72 -15.85 -4.40
N ARG A 292 -6.26 -15.69 -5.61
CA ARG A 292 -7.48 -16.38 -6.03
C ARG A 292 -7.26 -17.89 -6.16
N GLU A 293 -6.11 -18.30 -6.71
CA GLU A 293 -5.72 -19.71 -6.80
C GLU A 293 -5.55 -20.32 -5.41
N TRP A 294 -4.91 -19.57 -4.49
CA TRP A 294 -4.77 -19.97 -3.08
C TRP A 294 -6.12 -20.14 -2.39
N LEU A 295 -7.07 -19.20 -2.59
CA LEU A 295 -8.44 -19.33 -2.07
C LEU A 295 -9.15 -20.56 -2.64
N ALA A 296 -9.09 -20.78 -3.95
CA ALA A 296 -9.68 -21.95 -4.61
C ALA A 296 -9.08 -23.27 -4.10
N ARG A 297 -7.75 -23.31 -3.88
CA ARG A 297 -7.07 -24.49 -3.29
C ARG A 297 -7.57 -24.82 -1.88
N HIS A 298 -8.03 -23.81 -1.16
CA HIS A 298 -8.62 -23.94 0.17
C HIS A 298 -10.14 -24.05 0.17
N GLU A 299 -10.72 -24.37 -0.97
CA GLU A 299 -12.15 -24.72 -1.12
C GLU A 299 -13.09 -23.50 -1.03
N ALA A 300 -12.60 -22.26 -1.34
CA ALA A 300 -13.49 -21.11 -1.48
C ALA A 300 -14.53 -21.34 -2.57
N PHE A 301 -15.72 -20.77 -2.40
CA PHE A 301 -16.76 -20.83 -3.45
C PHE A 301 -16.33 -20.06 -4.70
N ASP A 302 -16.74 -20.52 -5.87
CA ASP A 302 -16.46 -19.86 -7.14
C ASP A 302 -16.98 -18.41 -7.14
N GLU A 303 -18.13 -18.19 -6.51
CA GLU A 303 -18.76 -16.89 -6.36
C GLU A 303 -17.90 -15.94 -5.51
N THR A 304 -17.18 -16.47 -4.52
CA THR A 304 -16.25 -15.72 -3.69
C THR A 304 -14.97 -15.36 -4.45
N VAL A 305 -14.39 -16.32 -5.14
CA VAL A 305 -13.16 -16.14 -5.93
C VAL A 305 -13.36 -15.12 -7.05
N SER A 306 -14.59 -15.03 -7.60
CA SER A 306 -14.95 -14.12 -8.69
C SER A 306 -15.69 -12.84 -8.25
N CYS A 307 -15.95 -12.63 -6.95
CA CYS A 307 -16.76 -11.51 -6.48
C CYS A 307 -16.12 -10.14 -6.72
N ASP A 308 -16.96 -9.12 -6.85
CA ASP A 308 -16.50 -7.75 -7.08
C ASP A 308 -15.70 -7.17 -5.90
N LEU A 309 -15.92 -7.64 -4.67
CA LEU A 309 -15.12 -7.25 -3.51
C LEU A 309 -13.65 -7.67 -3.70
N LEU A 310 -13.43 -8.92 -4.09
CA LEU A 310 -12.09 -9.44 -4.36
C LEU A 310 -11.50 -8.80 -5.62
N ARG A 311 -12.30 -8.64 -6.68
CA ARG A 311 -11.91 -7.95 -7.89
C ARG A 311 -11.45 -6.52 -7.59
N GLY A 312 -12.20 -5.75 -6.79
CA GLY A 312 -11.82 -4.40 -6.39
C GLY A 312 -10.48 -4.35 -5.64
N PHE A 313 -10.14 -5.40 -4.89
CA PHE A 313 -8.84 -5.50 -4.23
C PHE A 313 -7.70 -5.70 -5.23
N TYR A 314 -7.90 -6.50 -6.29
CA TYR A 314 -6.95 -6.64 -7.40
C TYR A 314 -6.84 -5.35 -8.22
N ASP A 315 -7.97 -4.71 -8.53
CA ASP A 315 -8.02 -3.46 -9.31
C ASP A 315 -7.28 -2.32 -8.57
N LEU A 316 -7.42 -2.25 -7.25
CA LEU A 316 -6.78 -1.22 -6.42
C LEU A 316 -5.25 -1.19 -6.56
N VAL A 317 -4.63 -2.34 -6.78
CA VAL A 317 -3.16 -2.50 -6.87
C VAL A 317 -2.67 -2.89 -8.27
N PHE A 318 -3.56 -2.88 -9.26
CA PHE A 318 -3.26 -3.28 -10.66
C PHE A 318 -2.65 -4.68 -10.76
N ALA A 319 -3.15 -5.63 -9.99
CA ALA A 319 -2.58 -6.97 -9.85
C ALA A 319 -2.95 -7.90 -11.01
N TYR A 320 -2.56 -7.54 -12.21
CA TYR A 320 -2.81 -8.29 -13.44
C TYR A 320 -1.58 -8.28 -14.35
N HIS A 321 -1.24 -9.40 -14.95
CA HIS A 321 -0.18 -9.47 -15.94
C HIS A 321 -0.47 -8.56 -17.13
N ASN A 322 0.37 -7.57 -17.36
CA ASN A 322 0.23 -6.57 -18.43
C ASN A 322 -1.11 -5.82 -18.44
N GLY A 323 -1.82 -5.75 -17.30
CA GLY A 323 -3.15 -5.15 -17.20
C GLY A 323 -4.29 -6.00 -17.77
N ASP A 324 -4.04 -7.25 -18.08
CA ASP A 324 -5.03 -8.21 -18.57
C ASP A 324 -5.83 -8.77 -17.38
N THR A 325 -7.09 -8.39 -17.27
CA THR A 325 -7.98 -8.78 -16.15
C THR A 325 -8.28 -10.27 -16.09
N ASP A 326 -8.07 -11.00 -17.19
CA ASP A 326 -8.21 -12.46 -17.25
C ASP A 326 -6.96 -13.20 -16.76
N ARG A 327 -5.89 -12.44 -16.45
CA ARG A 327 -4.62 -12.95 -15.96
C ARG A 327 -4.23 -12.31 -14.62
N PRO A 328 -4.99 -12.60 -13.54
CA PRO A 328 -4.71 -12.07 -12.22
C PRO A 328 -3.32 -12.50 -11.74
N SER A 329 -2.66 -11.63 -10.97
CA SER A 329 -1.31 -11.86 -10.44
C SER A 329 -1.11 -11.09 -9.16
N PHE A 330 -1.64 -11.61 -8.07
CA PHE A 330 -1.50 -11.04 -6.74
C PHE A 330 -0.96 -12.12 -5.79
N ALA A 331 0.30 -12.01 -5.41
CA ALA A 331 0.97 -12.94 -4.51
C ALA A 331 0.19 -13.14 -3.21
N ALA A 332 -0.18 -14.39 -2.89
CA ALA A 332 -1.16 -14.69 -1.84
C ALA A 332 -0.70 -14.22 -0.44
N GLY A 333 0.56 -14.44 -0.08
CA GLY A 333 1.09 -13.98 1.20
C GLY A 333 1.06 -12.45 1.34
N THR A 334 1.41 -11.74 0.27
CA THR A 334 1.33 -10.27 0.20
C THR A 334 -0.11 -9.79 0.28
N ALA A 335 -1.04 -10.42 -0.45
CA ALA A 335 -2.46 -10.07 -0.43
C ALA A 335 -3.06 -10.22 0.98
N ILE A 336 -2.81 -11.34 1.64
CA ILE A 336 -3.27 -11.61 3.01
C ILE A 336 -2.69 -10.57 4.00
N ARG A 337 -1.39 -10.28 3.88
CA ARG A 337 -0.73 -9.27 4.74
C ARG A 337 -1.33 -7.88 4.53
N CYS A 338 -1.57 -7.49 3.29
CA CYS A 338 -2.20 -6.21 2.97
C CYS A 338 -3.64 -6.14 3.49
N LEU A 339 -4.44 -7.18 3.25
CA LEU A 339 -5.82 -7.27 3.74
C LEU A 339 -5.90 -7.10 5.26
N PHE A 340 -5.07 -7.84 6.01
CA PHE A 340 -5.04 -7.74 7.46
C PHE A 340 -4.58 -6.37 7.97
N ARG A 341 -3.61 -5.73 7.31
CA ARG A 341 -3.19 -4.38 7.67
C ARG A 341 -4.28 -3.36 7.38
N ILE A 342 -4.92 -3.45 6.22
CA ILE A 342 -6.03 -2.55 5.83
C ILE A 342 -7.16 -2.67 6.85
N LEU A 343 -7.59 -3.88 7.20
CA LEU A 343 -8.79 -4.08 8.04
C LEU A 343 -8.51 -3.91 9.54
N PHE A 344 -7.33 -4.29 10.03
CA PHE A 344 -7.12 -4.48 11.48
C PHE A 344 -5.95 -3.71 12.08
N SER A 345 -5.13 -3.03 11.26
CA SER A 345 -3.97 -2.29 11.76
C SER A 345 -4.03 -0.79 11.48
N TYR A 346 -5.13 -0.29 10.92
CA TYR A 346 -5.26 1.13 10.67
C TYR A 346 -5.38 1.93 11.97
N LYS A 347 -4.86 3.14 11.95
CA LYS A 347 -4.90 4.10 13.04
C LYS A 347 -5.68 5.34 12.60
N GLY A 348 -6.54 5.83 13.49
CA GLY A 348 -7.44 6.92 13.23
C GLY A 348 -8.61 6.53 12.34
N ALA A 349 -8.36 6.31 11.07
CA ALA A 349 -9.31 5.85 10.06
C ALA A 349 -8.64 4.90 9.08
N ILE A 350 -9.43 4.12 8.35
CA ILE A 350 -8.92 3.17 7.33
C ILE A 350 -8.17 3.90 6.22
N PHE A 351 -8.71 5.05 5.78
CA PHE A 351 -8.08 5.97 4.85
C PHE A 351 -7.88 7.35 5.46
N TRP A 352 -6.94 8.08 4.88
CA TRP A 352 -6.69 9.49 5.16
C TRP A 352 -6.68 10.26 3.86
N LYS A 353 -7.61 11.19 3.72
CA LYS A 353 -7.82 11.98 2.52
C LYS A 353 -6.91 13.20 2.52
N MET A 354 -6.10 13.36 1.49
CA MET A 354 -5.31 14.55 1.26
C MET A 354 -6.21 15.74 0.92
N GLN A 355 -5.87 16.92 1.44
CA GLN A 355 -6.66 18.14 1.27
C GLN A 355 -6.18 19.03 0.11
N ALA A 356 -5.16 18.58 -0.61
CA ALA A 356 -4.69 19.12 -1.89
C ALA A 356 -4.11 17.96 -2.72
N GLY A 357 -3.50 18.23 -3.86
CA GLY A 357 -2.81 17.20 -4.65
C GLY A 357 -1.70 16.52 -3.85
N MET A 358 -1.38 15.27 -4.19
CA MET A 358 -0.28 14.55 -3.54
C MET A 358 1.06 15.29 -3.70
N GLY A 359 1.27 15.94 -4.85
CA GLY A 359 2.41 16.82 -5.06
C GLY A 359 2.51 17.91 -3.99
N ASP A 360 1.39 18.54 -3.67
CA ASP A 360 1.31 19.69 -2.77
C ASP A 360 1.30 19.29 -1.28
N THR A 361 0.72 18.12 -0.95
CA THR A 361 0.61 17.65 0.44
C THR A 361 1.78 16.79 0.90
N VAL A 362 2.49 16.15 -0.02
CA VAL A 362 3.60 15.24 0.29
C VAL A 362 4.93 15.75 -0.25
N PHE A 363 5.01 15.98 -1.56
CA PHE A 363 6.31 16.27 -2.19
C PHE A 363 6.78 17.72 -1.99
N ALA A 364 5.89 18.71 -1.95
CA ALA A 364 6.28 20.08 -1.65
C ALA A 364 6.79 20.22 -0.21
N PRO A 365 6.10 19.70 0.83
CA PRO A 365 6.64 19.67 2.20
C PRO A 365 7.99 18.96 2.31
N LEU A 366 8.16 17.79 1.67
CA LEU A 366 9.42 17.06 1.68
C LEU A 366 10.54 17.83 1.03
N TYR A 367 10.30 18.42 -0.15
CA TYR A 367 11.27 19.26 -0.85
C TYR A 367 11.75 20.41 0.05
N LEU A 368 10.81 21.18 0.61
CA LEU A 368 11.14 22.33 1.46
C LEU A 368 11.91 21.92 2.72
N ALA A 369 11.49 20.84 3.39
CA ALA A 369 12.16 20.32 4.56
C ALA A 369 13.57 19.79 4.24
N LEU A 370 13.73 19.06 3.14
CA LEU A 370 15.03 18.55 2.71
C LEU A 370 15.99 19.66 2.27
N LYS A 371 15.48 20.71 1.63
CA LYS A 371 16.28 21.93 1.35
C LYS A 371 16.80 22.56 2.64
N LYS A 372 15.95 22.71 3.66
CA LYS A 372 16.37 23.21 4.98
C LYS A 372 17.43 22.34 5.65
N ARG A 373 17.44 21.04 5.34
CA ARG A 373 18.49 20.12 5.81
C ARG A 373 19.76 20.14 4.97
N GLY A 374 19.81 20.92 3.89
CA GLY A 374 20.99 21.07 3.02
C GLY A 374 21.06 20.07 1.86
N VAL A 375 19.96 19.39 1.51
CA VAL A 375 19.90 18.56 0.30
C VAL A 375 19.79 19.44 -0.94
N GLY A 376 20.66 19.20 -1.91
CA GLY A 376 20.66 19.87 -3.22
C GLY A 376 19.69 19.22 -4.21
N PHE A 377 19.04 20.04 -5.04
CA PHE A 377 18.14 19.55 -6.09
C PHE A 377 18.56 20.13 -7.44
N LYS A 378 18.72 19.25 -8.42
CA LYS A 378 19.05 19.58 -9.80
C LYS A 378 17.90 19.15 -10.71
N PHE A 379 16.98 20.09 -11.01
CA PHE A 379 15.90 19.88 -11.97
C PHE A 379 16.43 19.92 -13.41
N PHE A 380 15.66 19.43 -14.36
CA PHE A 380 16.00 19.35 -15.77
C PHE A 380 17.23 18.50 -16.07
N HIS A 381 17.47 17.48 -15.25
CA HIS A 381 18.59 16.56 -15.41
C HIS A 381 18.09 15.14 -15.63
N ARG A 382 18.11 14.69 -16.87
CA ARG A 382 17.66 13.38 -17.31
C ARG A 382 18.80 12.38 -17.29
N VAL A 383 18.70 11.35 -16.44
CA VAL A 383 19.69 10.25 -16.43
C VAL A 383 19.57 9.46 -17.73
N GLN A 384 20.71 9.25 -18.38
CA GLN A 384 20.80 8.51 -19.64
C GLN A 384 21.41 7.12 -19.47
N ARG A 385 22.46 7.01 -18.65
CA ARG A 385 23.18 5.75 -18.48
C ARG A 385 24.00 5.71 -17.19
N LEU A 386 24.07 4.51 -16.59
CA LEU A 386 25.05 4.16 -15.57
C LEU A 386 26.10 3.23 -16.17
N GLY A 387 27.39 3.59 -16.03
CA GLY A 387 28.53 2.78 -16.46
C GLY A 387 29.24 2.14 -15.28
N LEU A 388 29.65 0.89 -15.44
CA LEU A 388 30.38 0.13 -14.41
C LEU A 388 31.88 0.39 -14.42
N SER A 389 32.54 0.09 -13.32
CA SER A 389 33.99 -0.06 -13.23
C SER A 389 34.46 -1.26 -14.08
N ALA A 390 35.76 -1.28 -14.41
CA ALA A 390 36.34 -2.37 -15.22
C ALA A 390 36.17 -3.76 -14.60
N ASP A 391 36.17 -3.86 -13.27
CA ASP A 391 35.92 -5.08 -12.52
C ASP A 391 34.41 -5.38 -12.29
N LYS A 392 33.51 -4.51 -12.78
CA LYS A 392 32.05 -4.58 -12.68
C LYS A 392 31.49 -4.62 -11.25
N LYS A 393 32.20 -4.13 -10.26
CA LYS A 393 31.78 -4.17 -8.86
C LYS A 393 31.17 -2.87 -8.35
N SER A 394 31.35 -1.79 -9.07
CA SER A 394 30.83 -0.47 -8.67
C SER A 394 30.35 0.33 -9.89
N ILE A 395 29.52 1.34 -9.64
CA ILE A 395 29.16 2.36 -10.63
C ILE A 395 30.36 3.31 -10.75
N LYS A 396 30.91 3.43 -11.97
CA LYS A 396 32.04 4.33 -12.25
C LYS A 396 31.61 5.66 -12.85
N THR A 397 30.55 5.65 -13.66
CA THR A 397 30.06 6.85 -14.33
C THR A 397 28.54 6.94 -14.30
N ILE A 398 28.03 8.17 -14.25
CA ILE A 398 26.62 8.48 -14.44
C ILE A 398 26.53 9.53 -15.55
N CYS A 399 25.96 9.15 -16.70
CA CYS A 399 25.70 10.07 -17.80
C CYS A 399 24.33 10.72 -17.62
N ILE A 400 24.28 12.03 -17.62
CA ILE A 400 23.10 12.86 -17.41
C ILE A 400 23.00 13.87 -18.55
N ALA A 401 21.83 14.03 -19.13
CA ALA A 401 21.55 15.11 -20.07
C ALA A 401 20.86 16.27 -19.34
N ARG A 402 21.39 17.46 -19.47
CA ARG A 402 20.73 18.69 -19.03
C ARG A 402 19.72 19.13 -20.07
N GLN A 403 18.45 19.14 -19.68
CA GLN A 403 17.34 19.42 -20.60
C GLN A 403 17.13 20.90 -20.84
N ALA A 404 17.42 21.74 -19.86
CA ALA A 404 17.28 23.20 -19.94
C ALA A 404 18.28 23.90 -19.02
N THR A 405 18.58 25.17 -19.33
CA THR A 405 19.48 26.02 -18.56
C THR A 405 18.68 27.00 -17.71
N VAL A 406 18.90 26.94 -16.38
CA VAL A 406 18.24 27.85 -15.42
C VAL A 406 18.91 29.25 -15.47
N ASN A 407 18.10 30.33 -15.48
CA ASN A 407 18.54 31.73 -15.47
C ASN A 407 18.94 32.21 -14.07
N GLY A 408 19.84 31.57 -13.39
CA GLY A 408 20.23 31.91 -12.04
C GLY A 408 20.92 30.75 -11.35
N GLU A 409 21.08 30.85 -10.05
CA GLU A 409 21.75 29.80 -9.26
C GLU A 409 20.86 28.59 -9.02
N GLU A 410 19.56 28.82 -8.79
CA GLU A 410 18.57 27.77 -8.50
C GLU A 410 17.27 28.01 -9.25
N TYR A 411 16.58 26.91 -9.55
CA TYR A 411 15.22 26.91 -10.06
C TYR A 411 14.21 26.94 -8.92
N ASP A 412 13.27 27.90 -8.95
CA ASP A 412 12.10 27.88 -8.06
C ASP A 412 10.98 27.09 -8.70
N PRO A 413 10.65 25.90 -8.17
CA PRO A 413 9.72 24.99 -8.83
C PRO A 413 8.24 25.32 -8.60
N PHE A 414 7.91 26.27 -7.71
CA PHE A 414 6.54 26.48 -7.27
C PHE A 414 5.79 27.60 -7.97
N VAL A 415 4.47 27.46 -7.95
CA VAL A 415 3.50 28.53 -8.20
C VAL A 415 2.61 28.66 -6.96
N ARG A 416 2.11 29.86 -6.70
CA ARG A 416 1.18 30.11 -5.58
C ARG A 416 -0.25 29.91 -6.02
N VAL A 417 -0.97 29.00 -5.33
CA VAL A 417 -2.40 28.76 -5.54
C VAL A 417 -3.10 28.81 -4.17
N ASN A 418 -3.98 29.78 -3.97
CA ASN A 418 -4.67 29.98 -2.67
C ASN A 418 -3.71 29.99 -1.49
N ASP A 419 -2.62 30.76 -1.60
CA ASP A 419 -1.56 30.87 -0.59
C ASP A 419 -0.79 29.58 -0.27
N LEU A 420 -0.90 28.57 -1.11
CA LEU A 420 -0.13 27.34 -1.02
C LEU A 420 0.93 27.27 -2.12
N ASP A 421 2.13 26.81 -1.79
CA ASP A 421 3.18 26.48 -2.74
C ASP A 421 2.82 25.16 -3.44
N CYS A 422 2.59 25.22 -4.74
CA CYS A 422 2.10 24.12 -5.54
C CYS A 422 3.02 23.84 -6.74
N TRP A 423 3.14 22.58 -7.12
CA TRP A 423 3.83 22.22 -8.37
C TRP A 423 2.99 22.63 -9.58
N PRO A 424 3.56 23.38 -10.55
CA PRO A 424 2.85 23.76 -11.77
C PRO A 424 2.72 22.59 -12.75
N ALA A 425 1.76 22.68 -13.65
CA ALA A 425 1.58 21.71 -14.74
C ALA A 425 2.69 21.77 -15.81
N THR A 426 3.32 22.91 -15.95
CA THR A 426 4.43 23.17 -16.89
C THR A 426 5.57 23.85 -16.13
N PRO A 427 6.80 23.79 -16.64
CA PRO A 427 7.91 24.51 -16.01
C PRO A 427 7.65 26.02 -15.92
N ASN A 428 8.28 26.68 -14.96
CA ASN A 428 8.33 28.14 -14.91
C ASN A 428 9.26 28.64 -16.02
N TYR A 429 8.75 28.73 -17.24
CA TYR A 429 9.52 29.02 -18.46
C TYR A 429 10.38 30.29 -18.38
N CYS A 430 9.92 31.32 -17.65
CA CYS A 430 10.69 32.58 -17.49
C CYS A 430 12.00 32.38 -16.73
N GLN A 431 12.18 31.29 -16.03
CA GLN A 431 13.41 30.94 -15.33
C GLN A 431 14.38 30.13 -16.21
N LEU A 432 14.03 29.84 -17.47
CA LEU A 432 14.81 28.99 -18.37
C LEU A 432 15.30 29.79 -19.58
N GLN A 433 16.54 29.56 -20.00
CA GLN A 433 17.08 30.19 -21.24
C GLN A 433 16.30 29.71 -22.46
N GLU A 434 15.95 28.44 -22.51
CA GLU A 434 15.20 27.79 -23.58
C GLU A 434 13.68 27.89 -23.39
N GLY A 435 13.21 28.62 -22.37
CA GLY A 435 11.83 28.63 -21.93
C GLY A 435 10.81 28.96 -23.02
N GLN A 436 11.09 30.00 -23.85
CA GLN A 436 10.19 30.36 -24.96
C GLN A 436 10.09 29.24 -25.99
N ALA A 437 11.23 28.65 -26.39
CA ALA A 437 11.23 27.54 -27.35
C ALA A 437 10.53 26.27 -26.84
N LEU A 438 10.68 25.96 -25.55
CA LEU A 438 9.98 24.85 -24.88
C LEU A 438 8.47 25.05 -24.89
N GLN A 439 8.03 26.29 -24.63
CA GLN A 439 6.62 26.65 -24.61
C GLN A 439 6.01 26.63 -26.01
N ASP A 440 6.65 27.26 -26.99
CA ASP A 440 6.16 27.36 -28.37
C ASP A 440 6.03 26.00 -29.06
N GLN A 441 6.92 25.05 -28.72
CA GLN A 441 6.91 23.70 -29.25
C GLN A 441 6.11 22.72 -28.38
N ASN A 442 5.51 23.19 -27.28
CA ASN A 442 4.76 22.36 -26.30
C ASN A 442 5.55 21.11 -25.87
N ILE A 443 6.81 21.30 -25.49
CA ILE A 443 7.72 20.21 -25.13
C ILE A 443 7.41 19.66 -23.74
N ASP A 444 7.17 18.36 -23.66
CA ASP A 444 7.11 17.63 -22.41
C ASP A 444 8.51 17.15 -21.98
N LEU A 445 9.10 17.83 -20.99
CA LEU A 445 10.40 17.47 -20.42
C LEU A 445 10.34 16.31 -19.43
N GLU A 446 9.15 15.84 -19.04
CA GLU A 446 8.97 14.66 -18.21
C GLU A 446 8.80 13.37 -19.03
N SER A 447 8.61 13.48 -20.33
CA SER A 447 8.56 12.34 -21.24
C SER A 447 9.96 11.83 -21.58
N PHE A 448 10.19 10.53 -21.39
CA PHE A 448 11.40 9.86 -21.89
C PHE A 448 11.49 9.91 -23.44
N TYR A 449 10.36 9.99 -24.10
CA TYR A 449 10.23 10.00 -25.57
C TYR A 449 10.14 11.42 -26.16
N THR A 450 10.50 12.44 -25.37
CA THR A 450 10.52 13.82 -25.86
C THR A 450 11.39 13.95 -27.10
N THR A 451 10.96 14.80 -28.06
CA THR A 451 11.74 15.16 -29.26
C THR A 451 12.74 16.29 -28.99
N TRP A 452 12.71 16.85 -27.78
CA TRP A 452 13.61 17.92 -27.36
C TRP A 452 15.04 17.44 -27.33
N LYS A 453 15.94 18.25 -27.93
CA LYS A 453 17.37 18.00 -27.86
C LYS A 453 17.94 18.63 -26.59
N ASP A 454 18.51 17.80 -25.73
CA ASP A 454 19.14 18.24 -24.51
C ASP A 454 20.25 19.27 -24.77
N VAL A 455 20.42 20.20 -23.84
CA VAL A 455 21.35 21.35 -23.99
C VAL A 455 22.80 20.90 -23.81
N GLU A 456 23.03 19.95 -22.90
CA GLU A 456 24.37 19.50 -22.53
C GLU A 456 24.35 18.05 -22.04
N GLU A 457 25.44 17.32 -22.30
CA GLU A 457 25.70 16.04 -21.68
C GLU A 457 26.74 16.18 -20.58
N ILE A 458 26.43 15.69 -19.40
CA ILE A 458 27.25 15.72 -18.20
C ILE A 458 27.59 14.28 -17.80
N THR A 459 28.85 14.02 -17.51
CA THR A 459 29.26 12.72 -16.98
C THR A 459 29.83 12.90 -15.58
N LEU A 460 29.14 12.40 -14.58
CA LEU A 460 29.64 12.35 -13.21
C LEU A 460 30.57 11.14 -13.05
N GLN A 461 31.71 11.36 -12.38
CA GLN A 461 32.74 10.36 -12.12
C GLN A 461 32.74 9.96 -10.64
N SER A 462 32.81 8.65 -10.36
CA SER A 462 32.99 8.19 -8.99
C SER A 462 34.32 8.69 -8.40
N GLU A 463 34.35 8.87 -7.08
CA GLU A 463 35.51 9.41 -6.31
C GLU A 463 35.78 10.91 -6.55
N THR A 464 35.17 11.52 -7.57
CA THR A 464 35.28 12.95 -7.87
C THR A 464 33.96 13.67 -7.63
N ASP A 465 32.90 13.21 -8.30
CA ASP A 465 31.58 13.83 -8.28
C ASP A 465 30.60 13.11 -7.36
N PHE A 466 30.82 11.82 -7.13
CA PHE A 466 30.04 11.00 -6.19
C PHE A 466 30.85 9.82 -5.63
N ASP A 467 30.47 9.36 -4.46
CA ASP A 467 30.98 8.14 -3.82
C ASP A 467 29.87 7.09 -3.73
N ASP A 468 28.65 7.52 -3.42
CA ASP A 468 27.48 6.65 -3.28
C ASP A 468 26.35 7.09 -4.21
N VAL A 469 25.53 6.12 -4.69
CA VAL A 469 24.39 6.35 -5.59
C VAL A 469 23.14 5.68 -5.05
N VAL A 470 22.04 6.43 -5.01
CA VAL A 470 20.69 5.88 -4.84
C VAL A 470 19.97 5.94 -6.19
N PHE A 471 19.64 4.77 -6.74
CA PHE A 471 18.85 4.66 -7.96
C PHE A 471 17.35 4.66 -7.62
N GLY A 472 16.71 5.82 -7.69
CA GLY A 472 15.30 6.01 -7.35
C GLY A 472 14.37 6.15 -8.56
N ILE A 473 14.85 5.81 -9.75
CA ILE A 473 14.05 5.77 -10.99
C ILE A 473 13.31 4.43 -11.04
N SER A 474 12.17 4.38 -11.72
CA SER A 474 11.37 3.15 -11.84
C SER A 474 12.20 1.96 -12.30
N LEU A 475 11.99 0.77 -11.71
CA LEU A 475 12.67 -0.47 -12.10
C LEU A 475 12.47 -0.83 -13.58
N ALA A 476 11.36 -0.43 -14.20
CA ALA A 476 11.16 -0.57 -15.64
C ALA A 476 12.21 0.16 -16.50
N SER A 477 12.91 1.13 -15.95
CA SER A 477 13.99 1.86 -16.65
C SER A 477 15.33 1.15 -16.63
N VAL A 478 15.53 0.15 -15.76
CA VAL A 478 16.80 -0.58 -15.60
C VAL A 478 17.32 -1.15 -16.94
N PRO A 479 16.50 -1.78 -17.80
CA PRO A 479 16.96 -2.28 -19.10
C PRO A 479 17.50 -1.21 -20.05
N TYR A 480 17.11 0.04 -19.84
CA TYR A 480 17.50 1.18 -20.68
C TYR A 480 18.69 1.95 -20.09
N LEU A 481 18.67 2.20 -18.79
CA LEU A 481 19.64 3.07 -18.11
C LEU A 481 20.82 2.29 -17.52
N CYS A 482 20.62 1.02 -17.16
CA CYS A 482 21.59 0.20 -16.43
C CYS A 482 22.02 -1.04 -17.23
N ARG A 483 22.19 -0.91 -18.54
CA ARG A 483 22.47 -2.05 -19.46
C ARG A 483 23.64 -2.91 -19.03
N GLU A 484 24.69 -2.31 -18.50
CA GLU A 484 25.89 -3.04 -18.06
C GLU A 484 25.60 -3.91 -16.83
N LEU A 485 24.68 -3.51 -15.94
CA LEU A 485 24.25 -4.32 -14.79
C LEU A 485 23.56 -5.62 -15.23
N LEU A 486 22.87 -5.61 -16.38
CA LEU A 486 22.17 -6.81 -16.89
C LEU A 486 23.13 -7.90 -17.38
N THR A 487 24.43 -7.66 -17.40
CA THR A 487 25.42 -8.73 -17.61
C THR A 487 25.57 -9.63 -16.37
N ASP A 488 25.11 -9.19 -15.19
CA ASP A 488 24.99 -10.02 -14.00
C ASP A 488 23.66 -10.76 -14.02
N PRO A 489 23.65 -12.12 -13.85
CA PRO A 489 22.43 -12.92 -13.91
C PRO A 489 21.36 -12.55 -12.87
N LYS A 490 21.75 -12.03 -11.70
CA LYS A 490 20.81 -11.62 -10.65
C LYS A 490 20.07 -10.33 -11.05
N TRP A 491 20.79 -9.36 -11.59
CA TRP A 491 20.20 -8.14 -12.10
C TRP A 491 19.27 -8.42 -13.31
N GLN A 492 19.71 -9.30 -14.21
CA GLN A 492 18.90 -9.71 -15.35
C GLN A 492 17.62 -10.43 -14.88
N ALA A 493 17.72 -11.35 -13.92
CA ALA A 493 16.58 -12.06 -13.38
C ALA A 493 15.59 -11.09 -12.69
N MET A 494 16.09 -10.13 -11.91
CA MET A 494 15.27 -9.10 -11.27
C MET A 494 14.54 -8.26 -12.33
N ALA A 495 15.25 -7.72 -13.32
CA ALA A 495 14.67 -6.89 -14.36
C ALA A 495 13.60 -7.63 -15.20
N ASN A 496 13.75 -8.96 -15.39
CA ASN A 496 12.79 -9.78 -16.13
C ASN A 496 11.57 -10.19 -15.29
N LYS A 497 11.73 -10.30 -13.95
CA LYS A 497 10.65 -10.75 -13.06
C LYS A 497 9.80 -9.61 -12.48
N VAL A 498 10.36 -8.40 -12.39
CA VAL A 498 9.61 -7.23 -11.91
C VAL A 498 8.86 -6.62 -13.06
N GLU A 499 7.62 -7.04 -13.23
CA GLU A 499 6.74 -6.54 -14.27
C GLU A 499 6.18 -5.16 -13.90
N THR A 500 5.94 -4.34 -14.91
CA THR A 500 5.26 -3.05 -14.76
C THR A 500 4.04 -3.00 -15.67
N THR A 501 2.94 -2.44 -15.16
CA THR A 501 1.68 -2.32 -15.88
C THR A 501 1.49 -0.91 -16.41
N ARG A 502 0.98 -0.78 -17.62
CA ARG A 502 0.52 0.51 -18.16
C ARG A 502 -0.77 0.91 -17.47
N THR A 503 -0.82 2.14 -16.99
CA THR A 503 -2.01 2.69 -16.37
C THR A 503 -2.45 3.94 -17.11
N MET A 504 -3.75 4.20 -17.11
CA MET A 504 -4.35 5.42 -17.63
C MET A 504 -5.24 6.02 -16.55
N ALA A 505 -5.03 7.30 -16.25
CA ALA A 505 -5.91 8.06 -15.37
C ALA A 505 -6.69 9.08 -16.19
N PHE A 506 -7.99 9.22 -15.89
CA PHE A 506 -8.83 10.26 -16.46
C PHE A 506 -9.76 10.82 -15.38
N GLN A 507 -10.16 12.06 -15.55
CA GLN A 507 -11.10 12.75 -14.68
C GLN A 507 -12.34 13.16 -15.50
N VAL A 508 -13.50 12.99 -14.89
CA VAL A 508 -14.80 13.33 -15.49
C VAL A 508 -15.42 14.50 -14.74
#